data_eebe05920f8e2ee81e23c31bb4b8008b
#
_entry.id   eebe05920f8e2ee81e23c31bb4b8008b
#
_cell.length_a   1.000
_cell.length_b   1.000
_cell.length_c   1.000
_cell.angle_alpha   90.00
_cell.angle_beta   90.00
_cell.angle_gamma   90.00
#
_symmetry.space_group_name_H-M   'P 1'
#
loop_
_entity.id
_entity.type
_entity.pdbx_description
1 polymer ?
#
loop_
_entity_poly.entity_id
_entity_poly.type
_entity_poly.pdbx_seq_one_letter_code
_entity_poly.pdbx_strand_id
1 'polypeptide(L)'
;MKLLAIDTSATALSAAIVNEKGLLGEFALNTGKNHSLGLLPLLDSLLHNAGLSLQDMDAFAVTIGPGSFTGLRIGLATAKAWGDATGKPLIGISSTDALARAAGQEGYVCPLLDARRDQVYTALYRGGERLWPDLAIAPLELAERLAELAEPVYCLGDGLAPYEEELRQRLGQQLRPVQKERQLVMASAAAMLGLEKYQRGEISAPETLLPVYLRLSEAEEKRLAAQAAAAAAEKVAAAEKIAPAEKTAEAEKTAAPQGAAPAPAETGDVHPDTAAPRED
;
A
#
# COMPACT_ATOMS: atom_id res chain seq x y z
N MET A 1 22.49 1.44 27.72
CA MET A 1 22.06 0.88 26.41
C MET A 1 22.10 1.97 25.36
N LYS A 2 22.56 1.65 24.13
CA LYS A 2 22.53 2.57 22.97
C LYS A 2 21.84 1.88 21.80
N LEU A 3 20.97 2.58 21.12
CA LEU A 3 20.24 2.06 19.97
C LEU A 3 20.37 3.03 18.80
N LEU A 4 20.73 2.51 17.63
CA LEU A 4 20.70 3.25 16.37
C LEU A 4 19.44 2.86 15.60
N ALA A 5 18.65 3.87 15.22
CA ALA A 5 17.47 3.68 14.36
C ALA A 5 17.67 4.33 13.01
N ILE A 6 17.05 3.74 11.98
CA ILE A 6 16.92 4.33 10.65
C ILE A 6 15.48 4.29 10.17
N ASP A 7 15.10 5.34 9.44
CA ASP A 7 13.87 5.38 8.66
C ASP A 7 14.15 5.71 7.20
N THR A 8 13.55 4.92 6.34
CA THR A 8 13.57 5.07 4.89
C THR A 8 12.20 4.81 4.28
N SER A 9 11.15 4.81 5.10
CA SER A 9 9.79 4.39 4.72
C SER A 9 9.01 5.43 3.93
N ALA A 10 9.40 6.70 4.01
CA ALA A 10 8.71 7.85 3.43
C ALA A 10 9.62 8.65 2.48
N THR A 11 9.23 9.89 2.15
CA THR A 11 10.04 10.80 1.30
C THR A 11 11.31 11.26 1.98
N ALA A 12 11.31 11.39 3.30
CA ALA A 12 12.48 11.71 4.09
C ALA A 12 13.28 10.45 4.42
N LEU A 13 14.57 10.65 4.63
CA LEU A 13 15.52 9.69 5.15
C LEU A 13 16.02 10.21 6.49
N SER A 14 16.00 9.40 7.54
CA SER A 14 16.51 9.81 8.85
C SER A 14 17.25 8.68 9.57
N ALA A 15 18.15 9.07 10.48
CA ALA A 15 18.84 8.19 11.40
C ALA A 15 19.00 8.87 12.76
N ALA A 16 18.88 8.11 13.84
CA ALA A 16 19.01 8.62 15.20
C ALA A 16 19.70 7.63 16.13
N ILE A 17 20.47 8.13 17.07
CA ILE A 17 21.07 7.36 18.18
C ILE A 17 20.42 7.82 19.48
N VAL A 18 19.90 6.88 20.24
CA VAL A 18 19.32 7.12 21.58
C VAL A 18 19.98 6.25 22.64
N ASN A 19 19.85 6.66 23.88
CA ASN A 19 20.11 5.83 25.05
C ASN A 19 19.00 6.00 26.11
N GLU A 20 19.16 5.43 27.31
CA GLU A 20 18.17 5.55 28.37
C GLU A 20 17.98 7.00 28.88
N LYS A 21 18.89 7.91 28.57
CA LYS A 21 18.79 9.33 28.92
C LYS A 21 18.11 10.17 27.82
N GLY A 22 17.87 9.59 26.64
CA GLY A 22 17.21 10.23 25.52
C GLY A 22 18.02 10.23 24.23
N LEU A 23 17.74 11.22 23.37
CA LEU A 23 18.35 11.40 22.07
C LEU A 23 19.80 11.87 22.19
N LEU A 24 20.74 11.17 21.57
CA LEU A 24 22.14 11.58 21.45
C LEU A 24 22.40 12.37 20.15
N GLY A 25 21.74 12.01 19.08
CA GLY A 25 21.84 12.71 17.79
C GLY A 25 20.82 12.18 16.81
N GLU A 26 20.40 13.07 15.89
CA GLU A 26 19.52 12.73 14.79
C GLU A 26 19.88 13.54 13.56
N PHE A 27 19.94 12.88 12.41
CA PHE A 27 20.09 13.51 11.09
C PHE A 27 18.94 13.11 10.23
N ALA A 28 18.40 14.09 9.48
CA ALA A 28 17.32 13.86 8.53
C ALA A 28 17.62 14.59 7.21
N LEU A 29 17.28 13.97 6.09
CA LEU A 29 17.36 14.53 4.74
C LEU A 29 16.00 14.38 4.06
N ASN A 30 15.45 15.50 3.62
CA ASN A 30 14.24 15.55 2.81
C ASN A 30 14.53 16.34 1.52
N THR A 31 15.39 15.79 0.68
CA THR A 31 15.90 16.47 -0.53
C THR A 31 15.31 15.92 -1.82
N GLY A 32 14.41 14.93 -1.73
CA GLY A 32 13.88 14.20 -2.88
C GLY A 32 14.91 13.32 -3.61
N LYS A 33 16.12 13.17 -3.03
CA LYS A 33 17.16 12.31 -3.60
C LYS A 33 16.95 10.85 -3.22
N ASN A 34 17.59 9.96 -4.00
CA ASN A 34 17.53 8.54 -3.77
C ASN A 34 18.13 8.15 -2.39
N HIS A 35 17.35 7.45 -1.56
CA HIS A 35 17.78 7.01 -0.23
C HIS A 35 19.05 6.14 -0.26
N SER A 36 19.27 5.34 -1.29
CA SER A 36 20.46 4.50 -1.42
C SER A 36 21.76 5.30 -1.50
N LEU A 37 21.71 6.53 -1.99
CA LEU A 37 22.87 7.42 -2.07
C LEU A 37 23.08 8.25 -0.80
N GLY A 38 22.00 8.53 -0.06
CA GLY A 38 22.03 9.40 1.11
C GLY A 38 22.24 8.67 2.43
N LEU A 39 21.82 7.42 2.56
CA LEU A 39 21.76 6.71 3.85
C LEU A 39 23.14 6.51 4.49
N LEU A 40 24.09 5.92 3.78
CA LEU A 40 25.40 5.63 4.35
C LEU A 40 26.20 6.90 4.71
N PRO A 41 26.28 7.96 3.84
CA PRO A 41 26.91 9.21 4.24
C PRO A 41 26.27 9.90 5.44
N LEU A 42 24.94 9.85 5.57
CA LEU A 42 24.22 10.40 6.72
C LEU A 42 24.59 9.65 8.00
N LEU A 43 24.65 8.34 7.94
CA LEU A 43 25.01 7.48 9.07
C LEU A 43 26.45 7.65 9.50
N ASP A 44 27.37 7.69 8.57
CA ASP A 44 28.78 7.95 8.85
C ASP A 44 28.96 9.29 9.57
N SER A 45 28.30 10.34 9.06
CA SER A 45 28.29 11.66 9.68
C SER A 45 27.68 11.62 11.10
N LEU A 46 26.58 10.92 11.30
CA LEU A 46 25.91 10.81 12.61
C LEU A 46 26.82 10.10 13.63
N LEU A 47 27.36 8.94 13.28
CA LEU A 47 28.25 8.16 14.14
C LEU A 47 29.54 8.93 14.45
N HIS A 48 30.16 9.54 13.44
CA HIS A 48 31.37 10.35 13.62
C HIS A 48 31.16 11.51 14.61
N ASN A 49 30.08 12.28 14.44
CA ASN A 49 29.78 13.41 15.32
C ASN A 49 29.37 12.99 16.72
N ALA A 50 28.79 11.79 16.88
CA ALA A 50 28.48 11.20 18.18
C ALA A 50 29.72 10.59 18.87
N GLY A 51 30.84 10.44 18.17
CA GLY A 51 32.04 9.75 18.67
C GLY A 51 31.79 8.25 18.90
N LEU A 52 30.93 7.63 18.10
CA LEU A 52 30.48 6.26 18.26
C LEU A 52 30.68 5.47 16.95
N SER A 53 30.70 4.15 17.09
CA SER A 53 30.73 3.18 16.01
C SER A 53 29.53 2.23 16.05
N LEU A 54 29.32 1.41 15.06
CA LEU A 54 28.27 0.38 15.06
C LEU A 54 28.46 -0.66 16.18
N GLN A 55 29.72 -0.91 16.58
CA GLN A 55 30.05 -1.85 17.67
C GLN A 55 29.56 -1.36 19.04
N ASP A 56 29.44 -0.02 19.21
CA ASP A 56 28.98 0.60 20.46
C ASP A 56 27.46 0.51 20.65
N MET A 57 26.73 0.05 19.63
CA MET A 57 25.29 -0.14 19.70
C MET A 57 24.93 -1.47 20.36
N ASP A 58 23.83 -1.50 21.10
CA ASP A 58 23.27 -2.72 21.69
C ASP A 58 22.22 -3.37 20.78
N ALA A 59 21.56 -2.57 19.92
CA ALA A 59 20.57 -3.01 18.95
C ALA A 59 20.40 -1.99 17.81
N PHE A 60 19.78 -2.43 16.70
CA PHE A 60 19.41 -1.58 15.59
C PHE A 60 17.89 -1.60 15.38
N ALA A 61 17.26 -0.43 15.32
CA ALA A 61 15.87 -0.31 14.96
C ALA A 61 15.73 0.13 13.50
N VAL A 62 14.70 -0.35 12.83
CA VAL A 62 14.40 0.02 11.44
C VAL A 62 12.90 0.04 11.22
N THR A 63 12.41 1.05 10.49
CA THR A 63 11.02 1.06 10.06
C THR A 63 10.80 -0.06 9.04
N ILE A 64 9.81 -0.90 9.31
CA ILE A 64 9.50 -2.06 8.47
C ILE A 64 8.24 -1.86 7.61
N GLY A 65 7.58 -0.70 7.70
CA GLY A 65 6.37 -0.38 6.96
C GLY A 65 5.18 -0.04 7.85
N PRO A 66 4.08 0.34 7.19
CA PRO A 66 3.91 0.52 5.75
C PRO A 66 4.68 1.73 5.17
N GLY A 67 4.88 1.77 3.85
CA GLY A 67 5.57 2.88 3.19
C GLY A 67 6.16 2.53 1.82
N SER A 68 7.17 3.31 1.40
CA SER A 68 7.89 3.13 0.14
C SER A 68 8.51 1.74 0.03
N PHE A 69 8.07 0.94 -0.94
CA PHE A 69 8.58 -0.41 -1.19
C PHE A 69 10.12 -0.47 -1.36
N THR A 70 10.67 0.47 -2.15
CA THR A 70 12.12 0.58 -2.35
C THR A 70 12.81 1.06 -1.07
N GLY A 71 12.25 2.08 -0.43
CA GLY A 71 12.80 2.65 0.80
C GLY A 71 12.90 1.60 1.91
N LEU A 72 11.82 0.89 2.20
CA LEU A 72 11.81 -0.16 3.23
C LEU A 72 12.88 -1.24 2.99
N ARG A 73 13.09 -1.63 1.75
CA ARG A 73 14.14 -2.61 1.42
C ARG A 73 15.55 -2.08 1.64
N ILE A 74 15.80 -0.80 1.32
CA ILE A 74 17.10 -0.16 1.57
C ILE A 74 17.40 -0.14 3.07
N GLY A 75 16.47 0.37 3.89
CA GLY A 75 16.63 0.43 5.34
C GLY A 75 16.81 -0.94 5.97
N LEU A 76 15.92 -1.87 5.61
CA LEU A 76 15.96 -3.23 6.17
C LEU A 76 17.23 -3.98 5.79
N ALA A 77 17.69 -3.89 4.53
CA ALA A 77 18.93 -4.52 4.10
C ALA A 77 20.15 -3.95 4.84
N THR A 78 20.17 -2.63 5.05
CA THR A 78 21.24 -1.96 5.81
C THR A 78 21.23 -2.41 7.27
N ALA A 79 20.07 -2.43 7.93
CA ALA A 79 19.97 -2.88 9.33
C ALA A 79 20.37 -4.36 9.49
N LYS A 80 19.96 -5.23 8.55
CA LYS A 80 20.35 -6.64 8.53
C LYS A 80 21.87 -6.80 8.41
N ALA A 81 22.49 -6.08 7.49
CA ALA A 81 23.94 -6.13 7.33
C ALA A 81 24.69 -5.70 8.61
N TRP A 82 24.15 -4.72 9.36
CA TRP A 82 24.73 -4.35 10.65
C TRP A 82 24.52 -5.41 11.71
N GLY A 83 23.32 -5.98 11.80
CA GLY A 83 23.03 -7.09 12.71
C GLY A 83 23.97 -8.27 12.47
N ASP A 84 24.17 -8.66 11.21
CA ASP A 84 25.06 -9.75 10.82
C ASP A 84 26.54 -9.43 11.14
N ALA A 85 26.99 -8.20 10.85
CA ALA A 85 28.38 -7.78 11.07
C ALA A 85 28.74 -7.60 12.55
N THR A 86 27.77 -7.27 13.40
CA THR A 86 27.99 -6.95 14.82
C THR A 86 27.47 -8.00 15.79
N GLY A 87 26.66 -8.96 15.34
CA GLY A 87 25.95 -9.93 16.17
C GLY A 87 24.84 -9.30 17.03
N LYS A 88 24.38 -8.08 16.69
CA LYS A 88 23.36 -7.37 17.46
C LYS A 88 21.96 -7.62 16.93
N PRO A 89 20.94 -7.64 17.81
CA PRO A 89 19.54 -7.86 17.39
C PRO A 89 18.98 -6.66 16.64
N LEU A 90 17.94 -6.93 15.84
CA LEU A 90 17.13 -5.94 15.14
C LEU A 90 15.77 -5.74 15.82
N ILE A 91 15.20 -4.56 15.61
CA ILE A 91 13.87 -4.20 16.11
C ILE A 91 13.09 -3.57 14.96
N GLY A 92 12.00 -4.23 14.56
CA GLY A 92 11.09 -3.69 13.57
C GLY A 92 10.11 -2.70 14.17
N ILE A 93 10.01 -1.51 13.56
CA ILE A 93 9.10 -0.44 13.98
C ILE A 93 8.09 -0.17 12.88
N SER A 94 6.80 -0.12 13.21
CA SER A 94 5.80 0.36 12.26
C SER A 94 6.06 1.84 11.93
N SER A 95 6.02 2.18 10.65
CA SER A 95 6.21 3.57 10.20
C SER A 95 5.09 4.47 10.69
N THR A 96 3.88 3.96 10.82
CA THR A 96 2.73 4.69 11.39
C THR A 96 2.87 4.86 12.90
N ASP A 97 3.42 3.88 13.64
CA ASP A 97 3.74 4.04 15.07
C ASP A 97 4.77 5.15 15.28
N ALA A 98 5.85 5.15 14.48
CA ALA A 98 6.91 6.16 14.59
C ALA A 98 6.36 7.56 14.28
N LEU A 99 5.53 7.68 13.24
CA LEU A 99 4.94 8.95 12.86
C LEU A 99 3.92 9.44 13.91
N ALA A 100 3.07 8.56 14.44
CA ALA A 100 2.13 8.88 15.51
C ALA A 100 2.86 9.33 16.79
N ARG A 101 3.95 8.67 17.14
CA ARG A 101 4.80 9.05 18.29
C ARG A 101 5.40 10.45 18.09
N ALA A 102 5.87 10.77 16.88
CA ALA A 102 6.44 12.07 16.53
C ALA A 102 5.42 13.21 16.64
N ALA A 103 4.12 12.95 16.48
CA ALA A 103 3.05 13.93 16.62
C ALA A 103 3.02 14.56 18.02
N GLY A 104 3.29 13.79 19.07
CA GLY A 104 3.30 14.27 20.45
C GLY A 104 1.95 14.80 20.92
N GLN A 105 0.84 14.21 20.46
CA GLN A 105 -0.52 14.61 20.77
C GLN A 105 -1.23 13.54 21.60
N GLU A 106 -2.02 13.96 22.60
CA GLU A 106 -2.81 13.03 23.42
C GLU A 106 -4.17 12.68 22.81
N GLY A 107 -4.70 13.51 21.89
CA GLY A 107 -5.95 13.28 21.17
C GLY A 107 -5.84 12.20 20.10
N TYR A 108 -6.82 12.17 19.19
CA TYR A 108 -6.74 11.30 18.02
C TYR A 108 -5.61 11.72 17.10
N VAL A 109 -4.76 10.78 16.72
CA VAL A 109 -3.65 10.96 15.78
C VAL A 109 -3.83 10.01 14.62
N CYS A 110 -3.81 10.55 13.41
CA CYS A 110 -3.94 9.81 12.17
C CYS A 110 -2.72 10.10 11.28
N PRO A 111 -1.68 9.24 11.33
CA PRO A 111 -0.55 9.33 10.39
C PRO A 111 -0.99 8.99 8.98
N LEU A 112 -0.49 9.71 7.98
CA LEU A 112 -0.74 9.48 6.57
C LEU A 112 0.59 9.38 5.82
N LEU A 113 0.86 8.24 5.21
CA LEU A 113 1.97 8.03 4.30
C LEU A 113 1.44 7.87 2.88
N ASP A 114 2.10 8.46 1.90
CA ASP A 114 1.69 8.36 0.49
C ASP A 114 1.81 6.91 -0.01
N ALA A 115 0.67 6.25 -0.24
CA ALA A 115 0.60 4.90 -0.79
C ALA A 115 0.55 4.88 -2.32
N ARG A 116 0.62 6.06 -2.98
CA ARG A 116 0.42 6.25 -4.41
C ARG A 116 -0.99 5.85 -4.87
N ARG A 117 -1.34 6.18 -6.13
CA ARG A 117 -2.60 5.77 -6.78
C ARG A 117 -3.83 6.15 -5.94
N ASP A 118 -3.88 7.40 -5.51
CA ASP A 118 -4.99 7.98 -4.75
C ASP A 118 -5.32 7.19 -3.47
N GLN A 119 -4.28 6.70 -2.79
CA GLN A 119 -4.38 6.03 -1.49
C GLN A 119 -3.34 6.55 -0.51
N VAL A 120 -3.65 6.39 0.77
CA VAL A 120 -2.73 6.62 1.88
C VAL A 120 -2.60 5.36 2.73
N TYR A 121 -1.40 5.14 3.26
CA TYR A 121 -1.22 4.23 4.39
C TYR A 121 -1.50 5.00 5.67
N THR A 122 -2.30 4.45 6.53
CA THR A 122 -2.75 5.11 7.75
C THR A 122 -3.05 4.12 8.87
N ALA A 123 -3.17 4.62 10.06
CA ALA A 123 -3.70 3.96 11.26
C ALA A 123 -4.34 5.05 12.14
N LEU A 124 -5.02 4.69 13.21
CA LEU A 124 -5.57 5.63 14.17
C LEU A 124 -5.02 5.34 15.56
N TYR A 125 -4.66 6.41 16.26
CA TYR A 125 -4.14 6.35 17.63
C TYR A 125 -4.88 7.32 18.54
N ARG A 126 -4.88 7.05 19.85
CA ARG A 126 -5.31 7.98 20.90
C ARG A 126 -4.46 7.78 22.13
N GLY A 127 -3.86 8.85 22.65
CA GLY A 127 -2.98 8.77 23.82
C GLY A 127 -1.79 7.81 23.63
N GLY A 128 -1.32 7.61 22.40
CA GLY A 128 -0.26 6.65 22.06
C GLY A 128 -0.74 5.21 21.84
N GLU A 129 -1.98 4.87 22.16
CA GLU A 129 -2.55 3.57 21.91
C GLU A 129 -3.08 3.47 20.46
N ARG A 130 -2.78 2.35 19.78
CA ARG A 130 -3.26 2.08 18.43
C ARG A 130 -4.71 1.59 18.48
N LEU A 131 -5.61 2.31 17.79
CA LEU A 131 -7.04 1.97 17.69
C LEU A 131 -7.40 1.23 16.39
N TRP A 132 -6.75 1.63 15.26
CA TRP A 132 -6.93 0.93 13.98
C TRP A 132 -5.62 0.24 13.56
N PRO A 133 -5.71 -0.92 12.91
CA PRO A 133 -4.54 -1.51 12.25
C PRO A 133 -4.04 -0.62 11.13
N ASP A 134 -2.86 -0.93 10.59
CA ASP A 134 -2.40 -0.28 9.37
C ASP A 134 -3.33 -0.59 8.20
N LEU A 135 -3.75 0.45 7.48
CA LEU A 135 -4.69 0.41 6.35
C LEU A 135 -4.06 1.04 5.11
N ALA A 136 -4.43 0.54 3.95
CA ALA A 136 -4.27 1.23 2.67
C ALA A 136 -5.67 1.63 2.19
N ILE A 137 -5.98 2.93 2.16
CA ILE A 137 -7.34 3.45 2.02
C ILE A 137 -7.37 4.71 1.15
N ALA A 138 -8.46 4.93 0.43
CA ALA A 138 -8.68 6.17 -0.29
C ALA A 138 -8.92 7.35 0.68
N PRO A 139 -8.42 8.57 0.38
CA PRO A 139 -8.58 9.73 1.26
C PRO A 139 -10.03 10.06 1.61
N LEU A 140 -10.95 9.92 0.66
CA LEU A 140 -12.37 10.17 0.89
C LEU A 140 -12.97 9.15 1.89
N GLU A 141 -12.68 7.87 1.73
CA GLU A 141 -13.14 6.83 2.66
C GLU A 141 -12.53 7.05 4.06
N LEU A 142 -11.26 7.46 4.12
CA LEU A 142 -10.62 7.82 5.38
C LEU A 142 -11.35 9.00 6.04
N ALA A 143 -11.67 10.05 5.28
CA ALA A 143 -12.39 11.20 5.80
C ALA A 143 -13.78 10.83 6.37
N GLU A 144 -14.50 9.92 5.71
CA GLU A 144 -15.79 9.42 6.21
C GLU A 144 -15.64 8.70 7.56
N ARG A 145 -14.66 7.81 7.68
CA ARG A 145 -14.38 7.11 8.95
C ARG A 145 -13.94 8.05 10.06
N LEU A 146 -13.11 9.06 9.75
CA LEU A 146 -12.68 10.03 10.74
C LEU A 146 -13.81 10.96 11.19
N ALA A 147 -14.76 11.30 10.31
CA ALA A 147 -15.92 12.14 10.65
C ALA A 147 -16.80 11.52 11.75
N GLU A 148 -16.80 10.18 11.88
CA GLU A 148 -17.56 9.48 12.92
C GLU A 148 -17.00 9.70 14.33
N LEU A 149 -15.74 10.16 14.46
CA LEU A 149 -15.08 10.33 15.78
C LEU A 149 -15.59 11.52 16.59
N ALA A 150 -16.26 12.49 15.95
CA ALA A 150 -16.81 13.71 16.58
C ALA A 150 -15.81 14.57 17.39
N GLU A 151 -14.53 14.25 17.40
CA GLU A 151 -13.44 14.95 18.07
C GLU A 151 -12.36 15.37 17.05
N PRO A 152 -11.52 16.39 17.36
CA PRO A 152 -10.40 16.76 16.50
C PRO A 152 -9.42 15.61 16.28
N VAL A 153 -8.95 15.46 15.02
CA VAL A 153 -7.97 14.45 14.62
C VAL A 153 -6.71 15.14 14.12
N TYR A 154 -5.59 14.87 14.76
CA TYR A 154 -4.28 15.37 14.38
C TYR A 154 -3.70 14.52 13.25
N CYS A 155 -3.61 15.12 12.07
CA CYS A 155 -3.11 14.45 10.85
C CYS A 155 -1.69 14.93 10.52
N LEU A 156 -0.82 13.99 10.12
CA LEU A 156 0.57 14.27 9.78
C LEU A 156 1.12 13.21 8.82
N GLY A 157 2.24 13.54 8.17
CA GLY A 157 2.92 12.65 7.24
C GLY A 157 2.93 13.18 5.81
N ASP A 158 3.75 12.57 4.95
CA ASP A 158 3.91 13.00 3.56
C ASP A 158 2.66 12.70 2.70
N GLY A 159 1.80 11.79 3.14
CA GLY A 159 0.49 11.54 2.56
C GLY A 159 -0.58 12.57 2.90
N LEU A 160 -0.32 13.52 3.84
CA LEU A 160 -1.31 14.55 4.16
C LEU A 160 -1.39 15.63 3.09
N ALA A 161 -0.25 16.18 2.67
CA ALA A 161 -0.21 17.36 1.80
C ALA A 161 -0.95 17.17 0.45
N PRO A 162 -0.85 16.03 -0.25
CA PRO A 162 -1.59 15.82 -1.49
C PRO A 162 -3.11 15.82 -1.33
N TYR A 163 -3.62 15.43 -0.15
CA TYR A 163 -5.05 15.20 0.09
C TYR A 163 -5.64 16.10 1.19
N GLU A 164 -4.87 17.07 1.68
CA GLU A 164 -5.32 17.95 2.79
C GLU A 164 -6.61 18.70 2.45
N GLU A 165 -6.73 19.19 1.22
CA GLU A 165 -7.93 19.94 0.79
C GLU A 165 -9.16 19.02 0.75
N GLU A 166 -9.05 17.81 0.23
CA GLU A 166 -10.13 16.83 0.18
C GLU A 166 -10.58 16.42 1.59
N LEU A 167 -9.62 16.13 2.47
CA LEU A 167 -9.88 15.82 3.88
C LEU A 167 -10.55 17.00 4.59
N ARG A 168 -10.11 18.24 4.30
CA ARG A 168 -10.66 19.47 4.90
C ARG A 168 -12.09 19.74 4.48
N GLN A 169 -12.44 19.48 3.23
CA GLN A 169 -13.82 19.63 2.74
C GLN A 169 -14.79 18.72 3.52
N ARG A 170 -14.37 17.52 3.92
CA ARG A 170 -15.21 16.57 4.65
C ARG A 170 -15.17 16.79 6.17
N LEU A 171 -13.99 17.04 6.73
CA LEU A 171 -13.76 17.10 8.18
C LEU A 171 -13.85 18.52 8.75
N GLY A 172 -13.71 19.55 7.92
CA GLY A 172 -13.77 20.95 8.35
C GLY A 172 -12.83 21.23 9.53
N GLN A 173 -13.41 21.70 10.64
CA GLN A 173 -12.70 22.03 11.87
C GLN A 173 -12.18 20.80 12.65
N GLN A 174 -12.62 19.60 12.32
CA GLN A 174 -12.13 18.38 12.95
C GLN A 174 -10.72 18.05 12.49
N LEU A 175 -10.34 18.36 11.25
CA LEU A 175 -9.00 18.19 10.74
C LEU A 175 -8.02 19.13 11.42
N ARG A 176 -7.00 18.61 12.06
CA ARG A 176 -5.89 19.32 12.70
C ARG A 176 -4.56 18.89 12.10
N PRO A 177 -4.07 19.54 11.04
CA PRO A 177 -2.70 19.28 10.57
C PRO A 177 -1.69 19.57 11.66
N VAL A 178 -0.79 18.63 11.92
CA VAL A 178 0.36 18.86 12.80
C VAL A 178 1.35 19.79 12.09
N GLN A 179 2.16 20.52 12.83
CA GLN A 179 3.17 21.43 12.30
C GLN A 179 4.05 20.75 11.26
N LYS A 180 4.39 21.45 10.18
CA LYS A 180 5.12 20.89 9.02
C LYS A 180 6.44 20.23 9.39
N GLU A 181 7.11 20.76 10.42
CA GLU A 181 8.39 20.25 10.94
C GLU A 181 8.26 18.85 11.55
N ARG A 182 7.05 18.44 11.93
CA ARG A 182 6.74 17.13 12.53
C ARG A 182 6.03 16.19 11.56
N GLN A 183 5.90 16.55 10.30
CA GLN A 183 5.21 15.72 9.31
C GLN A 183 6.11 14.64 8.67
N LEU A 184 7.34 14.51 9.12
CA LEU A 184 8.27 13.49 8.63
C LEU A 184 8.33 12.31 9.60
N VAL A 185 8.56 11.13 9.09
CA VAL A 185 8.93 9.99 9.91
C VAL A 185 10.35 10.26 10.42
N MET A 186 10.48 10.45 11.73
CA MET A 186 11.76 10.76 12.37
C MET A 186 12.31 9.52 13.04
N ALA A 187 13.58 9.22 12.76
CA ALA A 187 14.26 8.07 13.30
C ALA A 187 14.36 8.12 14.85
N SER A 188 14.35 9.31 15.46
CA SER A 188 14.29 9.44 16.92
C SER A 188 13.04 8.83 17.52
N ALA A 189 11.87 9.03 16.90
CA ALA A 189 10.63 8.40 17.35
C ALA A 189 10.69 6.87 17.21
N ALA A 190 11.22 6.37 16.08
CA ALA A 190 11.45 4.95 15.88
C ALA A 190 12.45 4.38 16.88
N ALA A 191 13.52 5.14 17.20
CA ALA A 191 14.53 4.73 18.19
C ALA A 191 13.95 4.61 19.60
N MET A 192 13.11 5.56 20.01
CA MET A 192 12.45 5.52 21.32
C MET A 192 11.50 4.33 21.45
N LEU A 193 10.68 4.07 20.42
CA LEU A 193 9.85 2.86 20.35
C LEU A 193 10.70 1.58 20.35
N GLY A 194 11.83 1.61 19.64
CA GLY A 194 12.80 0.52 19.63
C GLY A 194 13.38 0.23 21.01
N LEU A 195 13.70 1.28 21.78
CA LEU A 195 14.20 1.14 23.15
C LEU A 195 13.14 0.47 24.06
N GLU A 196 11.89 0.90 23.97
CA GLU A 196 10.77 0.30 24.70
C GLU A 196 10.57 -1.17 24.32
N LYS A 197 10.61 -1.51 23.03
CA LYS A 197 10.52 -2.89 22.54
C LYS A 197 11.67 -3.76 23.01
N TYR A 198 12.88 -3.25 22.94
CA TYR A 198 14.06 -3.96 23.44
C TYR A 198 13.94 -4.32 24.92
N GLN A 199 13.48 -3.38 25.76
CA GLN A 199 13.25 -3.60 27.19
C GLN A 199 12.21 -4.68 27.48
N ARG A 200 11.25 -4.88 26.55
CA ARG A 200 10.25 -5.96 26.60
C ARG A 200 10.72 -7.28 25.97
N GLY A 201 11.95 -7.32 25.43
CA GLY A 201 12.48 -8.49 24.73
C GLY A 201 11.90 -8.71 23.34
N GLU A 202 11.23 -7.71 22.76
CA GLU A 202 10.66 -7.75 21.40
C GLU A 202 11.77 -7.46 20.34
N ILE A 203 12.65 -8.43 20.18
CA ILE A 203 13.81 -8.36 19.26
C ILE A 203 13.71 -9.45 18.19
N SER A 204 14.40 -9.25 17.09
CA SER A 204 14.47 -10.19 15.97
C SER A 204 15.92 -10.46 15.57
N ALA A 205 16.19 -11.66 15.12
CA ALA A 205 17.42 -11.95 14.40
C ALA A 205 17.36 -11.31 12.99
N PRO A 206 18.51 -10.95 12.40
CA PRO A 206 18.54 -10.29 11.09
C PRO A 206 17.77 -11.04 10.01
N GLU A 207 17.85 -12.35 9.95
CA GLU A 207 17.19 -13.20 8.95
C GLU A 207 15.67 -13.24 9.09
N THR A 208 15.13 -13.08 10.30
CA THR A 208 13.68 -13.23 10.58
C THR A 208 12.89 -11.93 10.41
N LEU A 209 13.55 -10.77 10.46
CA LEU A 209 12.85 -9.49 10.33
C LEU A 209 12.43 -9.27 8.87
N LEU A 210 11.14 -9.09 8.63
CA LEU A 210 10.56 -8.90 7.30
C LEU A 210 9.84 -7.55 7.20
N PRO A 211 9.78 -6.95 6.00
CA PRO A 211 8.98 -5.75 5.79
C PRO A 211 7.49 -6.09 5.79
N VAL A 212 6.67 -5.13 6.22
CA VAL A 212 5.21 -5.21 6.20
C VAL A 212 4.71 -4.48 4.96
N TYR A 213 4.21 -5.25 3.98
CA TYR A 213 3.62 -4.72 2.77
C TYR A 213 2.11 -4.82 2.84
N LEU A 214 1.41 -3.69 2.87
CA LEU A 214 -0.06 -3.65 2.79
C LEU A 214 -0.58 -3.75 1.35
N ARG A 215 0.30 -3.57 0.38
CA ARG A 215 0.01 -3.70 -1.05
C ARG A 215 1.11 -4.49 -1.73
N LEU A 216 0.77 -5.11 -2.83
CA LEU A 216 1.75 -5.73 -3.71
C LEU A 216 2.62 -4.66 -4.38
N SER A 217 3.85 -5.00 -4.71
CA SER A 217 4.67 -4.12 -5.54
C SER A 217 4.06 -3.94 -6.92
N GLU A 218 4.35 -2.81 -7.57
CA GLU A 218 3.88 -2.55 -8.94
C GLU A 218 4.28 -3.68 -9.92
N ALA A 219 5.46 -4.25 -9.73
CA ALA A 219 5.95 -5.37 -10.54
C ALA A 219 5.13 -6.65 -10.31
N GLU A 220 4.77 -6.94 -9.07
CA GLU A 220 3.93 -8.09 -8.71
C GLU A 220 2.50 -7.91 -9.20
N GLU A 221 1.92 -6.71 -9.06
CA GLU A 221 0.59 -6.40 -9.60
C GLU A 221 0.55 -6.54 -11.12
N LYS A 222 1.53 -5.98 -11.84
CA LYS A 222 1.63 -6.11 -13.29
C LYS A 222 1.79 -7.58 -13.71
N ARG A 223 2.57 -8.36 -12.96
CA ARG A 223 2.72 -9.79 -13.22
C ARG A 223 1.42 -10.56 -13.03
N LEU A 224 0.70 -10.30 -11.93
CA LEU A 224 -0.60 -10.93 -11.66
C LEU A 224 -1.65 -10.52 -12.69
N ALA A 225 -1.70 -9.26 -13.07
CA ALA A 225 -2.60 -8.77 -14.13
C ALA A 225 -2.29 -9.42 -15.48
N ALA A 226 -1.02 -9.56 -15.85
CA ALA A 226 -0.62 -10.24 -17.08
C ALA A 226 -0.97 -11.74 -17.05
N GLN A 227 -0.79 -12.41 -15.92
CA GLN A 227 -1.19 -13.81 -15.74
C GLN A 227 -2.71 -13.99 -15.84
N ALA A 228 -3.48 -13.08 -15.22
CA ALA A 228 -4.94 -13.10 -15.31
C ALA A 228 -5.43 -12.86 -16.74
N ALA A 229 -4.82 -11.91 -17.46
CA ALA A 229 -5.14 -11.65 -18.86
C ALA A 229 -4.81 -12.84 -19.76
N ALA A 230 -3.66 -13.49 -19.57
CA ALA A 230 -3.28 -14.69 -20.29
C ALA A 230 -4.26 -15.86 -20.06
N ALA A 231 -4.64 -16.09 -18.81
CA ALA A 231 -5.62 -17.12 -18.44
C ALA A 231 -7.02 -16.83 -19.02
N ALA A 232 -7.43 -15.55 -19.08
CA ALA A 232 -8.68 -15.15 -19.73
C ALA A 232 -8.64 -15.38 -21.23
N ALA A 233 -7.53 -15.02 -21.91
CA ALA A 233 -7.34 -15.26 -23.34
C ALA A 233 -7.35 -16.76 -23.68
N GLU A 234 -6.74 -17.60 -22.85
CA GLU A 234 -6.75 -19.06 -23.04
C GLU A 234 -8.17 -19.65 -22.93
N LYS A 235 -8.97 -19.16 -21.96
CA LYS A 235 -10.39 -19.55 -21.83
C LYS A 235 -11.23 -19.15 -23.05
N VAL A 236 -11.02 -17.95 -23.60
CA VAL A 236 -11.70 -17.49 -24.81
C VAL A 236 -11.31 -18.34 -26.01
N ALA A 237 -10.01 -18.59 -26.20
CA ALA A 237 -9.52 -19.45 -27.28
C ALA A 237 -10.00 -20.91 -27.17
N ALA A 238 -10.15 -21.44 -25.96
CA ALA A 238 -10.74 -22.76 -25.73
C ALA A 238 -12.24 -22.78 -26.06
N ALA A 239 -12.98 -21.73 -25.70
CA ALA A 239 -14.42 -21.59 -26.04
C ALA A 239 -14.65 -21.46 -27.54
N GLU A 240 -13.81 -20.71 -28.28
CA GLU A 240 -13.87 -20.59 -29.74
C GLU A 240 -13.58 -21.91 -30.48
N LYS A 241 -12.73 -22.76 -29.93
CA LYS A 241 -12.46 -24.11 -30.51
C LYS A 241 -13.62 -25.09 -30.33
N ILE A 242 -14.49 -24.87 -29.33
CA ILE A 242 -15.69 -25.70 -29.07
C ILE A 242 -16.87 -25.25 -29.94
N ALA A 243 -16.98 -23.98 -30.27
CA ALA A 243 -18.10 -23.41 -31.05
C ALA A 243 -18.25 -23.96 -32.48
N PRO A 244 -17.21 -24.35 -33.25
CA PRO A 244 -17.40 -24.94 -34.59
C PRO A 244 -17.94 -26.36 -34.58
N ALA A 245 -17.77 -27.13 -33.49
CA ALA A 245 -18.20 -28.53 -33.41
C ALA A 245 -19.72 -28.70 -33.22
N GLU A 246 -20.39 -27.75 -32.58
CA GLU A 246 -21.84 -27.76 -32.40
C GLU A 246 -22.59 -27.37 -33.66
N LYS A 247 -22.07 -26.43 -34.49
CA LYS A 247 -22.69 -26.04 -35.76
C LYS A 247 -22.64 -27.12 -36.82
N THR A 248 -21.64 -28.00 -36.82
CA THR A 248 -21.55 -29.13 -37.73
C THR A 248 -22.47 -30.28 -37.33
N ALA A 249 -22.74 -30.48 -36.04
CA ALA A 249 -23.63 -31.52 -35.54
C ALA A 249 -25.13 -31.21 -35.77
N GLU A 250 -25.50 -29.93 -35.81
CA GLU A 250 -26.88 -29.50 -36.16
C GLU A 250 -27.17 -29.53 -37.67
N ALA A 251 -26.15 -29.31 -38.50
CA ALA A 251 -26.28 -29.37 -39.98
C ALA A 251 -26.41 -30.81 -40.51
N GLU A 252 -25.88 -31.83 -39.83
CA GLU A 252 -26.03 -33.24 -40.19
C GLU A 252 -27.38 -33.84 -39.77
N LYS A 253 -28.10 -33.26 -38.83
CA LYS A 253 -29.43 -33.72 -38.41
C LYS A 253 -30.58 -33.27 -39.29
N THR A 254 -30.37 -32.30 -40.22
CA THR A 254 -31.39 -31.75 -41.12
C THR A 254 -31.35 -32.32 -42.53
N ALA A 255 -30.46 -33.25 -42.85
CA ALA A 255 -30.35 -33.89 -44.16
C ALA A 255 -30.81 -35.34 -44.13
N ALA A 256 -32.12 -35.59 -43.97
CA ALA A 256 -32.72 -36.88 -44.29
C ALA A 256 -33.66 -36.73 -45.51
N PRO A 257 -33.61 -37.66 -46.49
CA PRO A 257 -34.28 -37.47 -47.80
C PRO A 257 -35.79 -37.78 -47.72
N GLN A 258 -36.61 -36.87 -48.14
CA GLN A 258 -38.01 -37.16 -48.47
C GLN A 258 -38.11 -37.55 -49.95
N GLY A 259 -38.45 -38.80 -50.20
CA GLY A 259 -38.73 -39.31 -51.50
C GLY A 259 -40.21 -39.25 -51.89
N ALA A 260 -40.41 -39.13 -53.16
CA ALA A 260 -41.54 -39.56 -54.03
C ALA A 260 -42.83 -38.73 -54.02
N ALA A 261 -43.04 -38.16 -55.19
CA ALA A 261 -44.32 -37.63 -55.71
C ALA A 261 -45.31 -38.75 -56.08
N PRO A 262 -46.64 -38.45 -56.25
CA PRO A 262 -47.22 -38.50 -57.57
C PRO A 262 -48.11 -37.31 -57.95
N ALA A 263 -48.20 -37.08 -59.26
CA ALA A 263 -49.01 -36.09 -60.02
C ALA A 263 -50.40 -36.65 -60.27
N PRO A 264 -51.23 -35.99 -61.18
CA PRO A 264 -52.04 -34.77 -60.98
C PRO A 264 -53.53 -35.03 -61.24
N ALA A 265 -54.42 -34.11 -60.94
CA ALA A 265 -55.75 -34.04 -61.53
C ALA A 265 -56.32 -32.61 -61.48
N GLU A 266 -56.90 -32.29 -62.59
CA GLU A 266 -57.37 -31.10 -63.21
C GLU A 266 -58.52 -30.34 -62.54
N THR A 267 -58.64 -29.10 -63.03
CA THR A 267 -59.86 -28.30 -63.37
C THR A 267 -60.53 -27.48 -62.29
N GLY A 268 -60.76 -26.23 -62.67
CA GLY A 268 -61.92 -25.46 -62.28
C GLY A 268 -61.69 -23.97 -62.02
N ASP A 269 -61.77 -23.23 -63.11
CA ASP A 269 -62.16 -21.81 -63.27
C ASP A 269 -62.95 -21.21 -62.09
N VAL A 270 -62.70 -19.93 -61.86
CA VAL A 270 -63.59 -18.79 -62.03
C VAL A 270 -63.11 -17.56 -61.23
N HIS A 271 -62.82 -16.51 -61.91
CA HIS A 271 -62.70 -15.10 -61.55
C HIS A 271 -64.10 -14.50 -61.20
N PRO A 272 -64.29 -13.21 -60.84
CA PRO A 272 -63.42 -12.21 -60.21
C PRO A 272 -64.18 -11.45 -59.04
N ASP A 273 -63.60 -10.54 -58.42
CA ASP A 273 -63.99 -9.11 -58.39
C ASP A 273 -63.72 -8.40 -57.03
N THR A 274 -63.19 -7.24 -57.26
CA THR A 274 -63.40 -5.95 -56.57
C THR A 274 -62.88 -5.64 -55.14
N ALA A 275 -62.12 -4.61 -55.21
CA ALA A 275 -62.21 -3.33 -54.50
C ALA A 275 -61.51 -3.17 -53.16
N ALA A 276 -60.47 -2.37 -53.21
CA ALA A 276 -60.07 -1.44 -52.12
C ALA A 276 -61.18 -0.37 -51.93
N PRO A 277 -61.20 0.57 -50.99
CA PRO A 277 -60.02 1.30 -50.50
C PRO A 277 -60.07 1.78 -49.03
N ARG A 278 -58.89 2.34 -48.55
CA ARG A 278 -58.66 3.60 -47.76
C ARG A 278 -59.06 3.74 -46.30
N GLU A 279 -58.01 4.31 -45.66
CA GLU A 279 -58.02 5.44 -44.68
C GLU A 279 -58.68 5.17 -43.32
N ASP A 280 -57.94 5.29 -42.24
CA ASP A 280 -57.36 6.49 -41.57
C ASP A 280 -56.17 6.10 -40.70
#